data_8c5208398a94832716e61b7564f48a85
#
_entry.id   8c5208398a94832716e61b7564f48a85
#
_cell.length_a   1.000
_cell.length_b   1.000
_cell.length_c   1.000
_cell.angle_alpha   90.00
_cell.angle_beta   90.00
_cell.angle_gamma   90.00
#
_symmetry.space_group_name_H-M   'P 1'
#
loop_
_entity.id
_entity.type
_entity.pdbx_description
1 polymer ?
#
loop_
_entity_poly.entity_id
_entity_poly.type
_entity_poly.pdbx_seq_one_letter_code
_entity_poly.pdbx_strand_id
1 'polypeptide(L)'
;DWGLGKGRVKTAKSRENGVRTQTNQEDTEHRQDIMIKVVQFNNQIRQCKISAMADSVAEQRYEMVMERFINGTADVTDLNTAQSEKDEAANRYIQELNNYWSYYYNIRRLTLFDYISRTNISAEFDKIVGK
;
A
#
# COMPACT_ATOMS: atom_id res chain seq x y z
N ASP A 1 6.17 -24.72 53.88
CA ASP A 1 5.08 -24.61 52.86
C ASP A 1 4.71 -23.18 52.48
N TRP A 2 4.95 -22.21 53.34
CA TRP A 2 4.63 -20.77 53.05
C TRP A 2 5.57 -20.14 52.01
N GLY A 3 6.83 -20.59 51.91
CA GLY A 3 7.80 -20.10 50.96
C GLY A 3 7.58 -20.58 49.51
N LEU A 4 7.07 -21.78 49.35
CA LEU A 4 6.77 -22.39 48.05
C LEU A 4 5.57 -21.71 47.33
N GLY A 5 4.54 -21.33 48.10
CA GLY A 5 3.38 -20.60 47.57
C GLY A 5 3.72 -19.20 47.06
N LYS A 6 4.54 -18.45 47.81
CA LYS A 6 5.00 -17.10 47.40
C LYS A 6 5.90 -17.17 46.16
N GLY A 7 6.77 -18.19 46.04
CA GLY A 7 7.59 -18.39 44.88
C GLY A 7 6.79 -18.69 43.61
N ARG A 8 5.77 -19.53 43.71
CA ARG A 8 4.87 -19.87 42.59
C ARG A 8 4.07 -18.65 42.10
N VAL A 9 3.52 -17.84 43.04
CA VAL A 9 2.79 -16.60 42.68
C VAL A 9 3.70 -15.60 42.00
N LYS A 10 4.95 -15.43 42.48
CA LYS A 10 5.94 -14.53 41.86
C LYS A 10 6.33 -15.01 40.47
N THR A 11 6.50 -16.31 40.26
CA THR A 11 6.83 -16.87 38.93
C THR A 11 5.65 -16.71 37.96
N ALA A 12 4.41 -16.93 38.40
CA ALA A 12 3.22 -16.73 37.59
C ALA A 12 3.04 -15.27 37.17
N LYS A 13 3.24 -14.32 38.09
CA LYS A 13 3.22 -12.88 37.76
C LYS A 13 4.32 -12.47 36.79
N SER A 14 5.53 -13.01 36.94
CA SER A 14 6.65 -12.75 36.04
C SER A 14 6.37 -13.27 34.61
N ARG A 15 5.75 -14.45 34.47
CA ARG A 15 5.32 -15.00 33.18
C ARG A 15 4.21 -14.13 32.54
N GLU A 16 3.22 -13.72 33.31
CA GLU A 16 2.14 -12.85 32.83
C GLU A 16 2.68 -11.51 32.35
N ASN A 17 3.59 -10.87 33.08
CA ASN A 17 4.25 -9.63 32.66
C ASN A 17 5.10 -9.81 31.39
N GLY A 18 5.82 -10.94 31.25
CA GLY A 18 6.57 -11.27 30.05
C GLY A 18 5.68 -11.43 28.82
N VAL A 19 4.54 -12.11 28.93
CA VAL A 19 3.54 -12.29 27.87
C VAL A 19 2.92 -10.94 27.49
N ARG A 20 2.55 -10.08 28.44
CA ARG A 20 2.02 -8.75 28.18
C ARG A 20 3.03 -7.85 27.45
N THR A 21 4.30 -7.88 27.85
CA THR A 21 5.36 -7.10 27.19
C THR A 21 5.56 -7.57 25.76
N GLN A 22 5.58 -8.88 25.50
CA GLN A 22 5.69 -9.45 24.16
C GLN A 22 4.51 -9.05 23.28
N THR A 23 3.27 -9.14 23.78
CA THR A 23 2.05 -8.75 23.08
C THR A 23 2.07 -7.27 22.74
N ASN A 24 2.48 -6.39 23.67
CA ASN A 24 2.61 -4.95 23.43
C ASN A 24 3.66 -4.64 22.39
N GLN A 25 4.77 -5.37 22.35
CA GLN A 25 5.81 -5.20 21.35
C GLN A 25 5.34 -5.61 19.96
N GLU A 26 4.68 -6.75 19.84
CA GLU A 26 4.07 -7.24 18.59
C GLU A 26 3.01 -6.23 18.07
N ASP A 27 2.20 -5.67 18.95
CA ASP A 27 1.23 -4.62 18.65
C ASP A 27 1.89 -3.36 18.09
N THR A 28 2.97 -2.92 18.71
CA THR A 28 3.73 -1.74 18.29
C THR A 28 4.36 -1.95 16.93
N GLU A 29 4.98 -3.10 16.70
CA GLU A 29 5.59 -3.48 15.42
C GLU A 29 4.53 -3.56 14.30
N HIS A 30 3.36 -4.13 14.59
CA HIS A 30 2.26 -4.21 13.64
C HIS A 30 1.71 -2.83 13.27
N ARG A 31 1.54 -1.92 14.24
CA ARG A 31 1.14 -0.53 13.99
C ARG A 31 2.16 0.22 13.14
N GLN A 32 3.45 0.03 13.43
CA GLN A 32 4.53 0.63 12.65
C GLN A 32 4.53 0.11 11.21
N ASP A 33 4.30 -1.18 10.99
CA ASP A 33 4.20 -1.78 9.66
C ASP A 33 3.02 -1.17 8.86
N ILE A 34 1.85 -1.03 9.49
CA ILE A 34 0.69 -0.37 8.87
C ILE A 34 1.02 1.09 8.52
N MET A 35 1.68 1.84 9.40
CA MET A 35 2.06 3.23 9.15
C MET A 35 3.00 3.35 7.95
N ILE A 36 4.00 2.48 7.84
CA ILE A 36 4.91 2.42 6.70
C ILE A 36 4.15 2.13 5.40
N LYS A 37 3.23 1.17 5.43
CA LYS A 37 2.38 0.83 4.27
C LYS A 37 1.49 1.99 3.85
N VAL A 38 0.94 2.74 4.78
CA VAL A 38 0.13 3.94 4.49
C VAL A 38 0.98 5.04 3.82
N VAL A 39 2.21 5.27 4.31
CA VAL A 39 3.14 6.23 3.69
C VAL A 39 3.50 5.79 2.28
N GLN A 40 3.79 4.52 2.07
CA GLN A 40 4.07 3.96 0.74
C GLN A 40 2.88 4.10 -0.20
N PHE A 41 1.67 3.88 0.30
CA PHE A 41 0.43 4.06 -0.46
C PHE A 41 0.21 5.51 -0.88
N ASN A 42 0.41 6.46 0.02
CA ASN A 42 0.32 7.88 -0.29
C ASN A 42 1.37 8.32 -1.34
N ASN A 43 2.58 7.79 -1.25
CA ASN A 43 3.59 7.97 -2.28
C ASN A 43 3.15 7.38 -3.63
N GLN A 44 2.54 6.21 -3.62
CA GLN A 44 2.05 5.54 -4.83
C GLN A 44 0.94 6.35 -5.51
N ILE A 45 0.06 6.98 -4.75
CA ILE A 45 -0.95 7.90 -5.29
C ILE A 45 -0.29 9.05 -6.06
N ARG A 46 0.79 9.63 -5.53
CA ARG A 46 1.54 10.68 -6.21
C ARG A 46 2.20 10.16 -7.49
N GLN A 47 2.78 8.97 -7.45
CA GLN A 47 3.38 8.33 -8.64
C GLN A 47 2.34 8.09 -9.74
N CYS A 48 1.13 7.67 -9.38
CA CYS A 48 0.03 7.55 -10.33
C CYS A 48 -0.34 8.89 -10.98
N LYS A 49 -0.42 9.96 -10.20
CA LYS A 49 -0.71 11.30 -10.72
C LYS A 49 0.38 11.79 -11.66
N ILE A 50 1.65 11.61 -11.29
CA ILE A 50 2.79 12.01 -12.12
C ILE A 50 2.81 11.22 -13.43
N SER A 51 2.61 9.92 -13.38
CA SER A 51 2.59 9.08 -14.58
C SER A 51 1.39 9.34 -15.48
N ALA A 52 0.22 9.67 -14.91
CA ALA A 52 -0.94 10.10 -15.68
C ALA A 52 -0.68 11.41 -16.42
N MET A 53 -0.03 12.38 -15.79
CA MET A 53 0.39 13.62 -16.43
C MET A 53 1.43 13.40 -17.53
N ALA A 54 2.41 12.54 -17.27
CA ALA A 54 3.44 12.18 -18.24
C ALA A 54 2.84 11.46 -19.47
N ASP A 55 1.86 10.59 -19.27
CA ASP A 55 1.12 9.94 -20.35
C ASP A 55 0.38 10.96 -21.22
N SER A 56 -0.33 11.89 -20.61
CA SER A 56 -1.04 12.96 -21.31
C SER A 56 -0.09 13.85 -22.12
N VAL A 57 1.05 14.23 -21.55
CA VAL A 57 2.07 15.03 -22.23
C VAL A 57 2.68 14.29 -23.42
N ALA A 58 2.99 12.99 -23.25
CA ALA A 58 3.54 12.18 -24.32
C ALA A 58 2.56 11.99 -25.48
N GLU A 59 1.27 11.85 -25.18
CA GLU A 59 0.22 11.80 -26.19
C GLU A 59 0.11 13.10 -26.99
N GLN A 60 0.07 14.25 -26.32
CA GLN A 60 0.05 15.56 -26.97
C GLN A 60 1.31 15.79 -27.83
N ARG A 61 2.47 15.36 -27.36
CA ARG A 61 3.71 15.45 -28.11
C ARG A 61 3.66 14.58 -29.38
N TYR A 62 3.16 13.36 -29.26
CA TYR A 62 2.97 12.47 -30.41
C TYR A 62 2.05 13.11 -31.47
N GLU A 63 0.92 13.67 -31.07
CA GLU A 63 -0.01 14.36 -31.97
C GLU A 63 0.67 15.53 -32.67
N MET A 64 1.44 16.33 -31.95
CA MET A 64 2.18 17.46 -32.52
C MET A 64 3.24 17.00 -33.54
N VAL A 65 4.00 15.95 -33.23
CA VAL A 65 5.01 15.39 -34.13
C VAL A 65 4.37 14.76 -35.37
N MET A 66 3.23 14.09 -35.21
CA MET A 66 2.45 13.54 -36.30
C MET A 66 1.99 14.64 -37.26
N GLU A 67 1.49 15.75 -36.73
CA GLU A 67 1.07 16.91 -37.54
C GLU A 67 2.24 17.52 -38.31
N ARG A 68 3.41 17.65 -37.67
CA ARG A 68 4.65 18.10 -38.33
C ARG A 68 5.11 17.12 -39.39
N PHE A 69 4.99 15.84 -39.16
CA PHE A 69 5.33 14.81 -40.16
C PHE A 69 4.42 14.91 -41.39
N ILE A 70 3.13 15.07 -41.19
CA ILE A 70 2.17 15.26 -42.30
C ILE A 70 2.50 16.54 -43.09
N ASN A 71 2.92 17.61 -42.42
CA ASN A 71 3.31 18.87 -43.03
C ASN A 71 4.75 18.87 -43.60
N GLY A 72 5.48 17.79 -43.49
CA GLY A 72 6.84 17.63 -43.99
C GLY A 72 7.92 18.33 -43.17
N THR A 73 7.64 18.77 -41.94
CA THR A 73 8.58 19.48 -41.06
C THR A 73 9.21 18.54 -39.98
N ALA A 74 8.79 17.32 -39.88
CA ALA A 74 9.42 16.28 -39.08
C ALA A 74 9.66 15.00 -39.92
N ASP A 75 10.69 14.24 -39.58
CA ASP A 75 11.02 13.00 -40.26
C ASP A 75 10.41 11.77 -39.59
N VAL A 76 10.59 10.60 -40.20
CA VAL A 76 10.10 9.31 -39.67
C VAL A 76 10.76 8.95 -38.34
N THR A 77 12.02 9.35 -38.14
CA THR A 77 12.74 9.10 -36.88
C THR A 77 12.11 9.89 -35.74
N ASP A 78 11.75 11.15 -35.96
CA ASP A 78 11.05 11.97 -34.98
C ASP A 78 9.70 11.35 -34.59
N LEU A 79 8.96 10.87 -35.60
CA LEU A 79 7.67 10.21 -35.36
C LEU A 79 7.82 8.91 -34.59
N ASN A 80 8.78 8.07 -34.94
CA ASN A 80 9.04 6.81 -34.22
C ASN A 80 9.47 7.07 -32.78
N THR A 81 10.29 8.08 -32.52
CA THR A 81 10.70 8.47 -31.19
C THR A 81 9.48 8.91 -30.35
N ALA A 82 8.64 9.77 -30.91
CA ALA A 82 7.43 10.23 -30.22
C ALA A 82 6.44 9.08 -29.96
N GLN A 83 6.32 8.13 -30.87
CA GLN A 83 5.52 6.92 -30.69
C GLN A 83 6.05 6.04 -29.56
N SER A 84 7.36 5.81 -29.50
CA SER A 84 7.98 5.04 -28.42
C SER A 84 7.79 5.72 -27.08
N GLU A 85 7.99 7.02 -26.99
CA GLU A 85 7.78 7.79 -25.76
C GLU A 85 6.33 7.73 -25.29
N LYS A 86 5.37 7.80 -26.19
CA LYS A 86 3.94 7.64 -25.92
C LYS A 86 3.64 6.26 -25.33
N ASP A 87 4.15 5.21 -25.94
CA ASP A 87 3.93 3.82 -25.51
C ASP A 87 4.58 3.56 -24.15
N GLU A 88 5.79 4.06 -23.93
CA GLU A 88 6.47 3.96 -22.63
C GLU A 88 5.72 4.67 -21.51
N ALA A 89 5.21 5.88 -21.77
CA ALA A 89 4.45 6.65 -20.80
C ALA A 89 3.13 5.94 -20.43
N ALA A 90 2.41 5.41 -21.42
CA ALA A 90 1.19 4.63 -21.20
C ALA A 90 1.45 3.37 -20.38
N ASN A 91 2.50 2.62 -20.71
CA ASN A 91 2.89 1.42 -19.99
C ASN A 91 3.29 1.74 -18.53
N ARG A 92 4.02 2.83 -18.31
CA ARG A 92 4.38 3.27 -16.96
C ARG A 92 3.16 3.64 -16.13
N TYR A 93 2.21 4.34 -16.71
CA TYR A 93 0.96 4.67 -16.03
C TYR A 93 0.19 3.41 -15.61
N ILE A 94 0.08 2.42 -16.48
CA ILE A 94 -0.56 1.13 -16.18
C ILE A 94 0.18 0.40 -15.05
N GLN A 95 1.51 0.39 -15.05
CA GLN A 95 2.31 -0.22 -13.98
C GLN A 95 2.07 0.49 -12.63
N GLU A 96 2.03 1.82 -12.63
CA GLU A 96 1.78 2.58 -11.41
C GLU A 96 0.35 2.36 -10.87
N LEU A 97 -0.64 2.20 -11.73
CA LEU A 97 -1.99 1.80 -11.33
C LEU A 97 -2.03 0.39 -10.73
N ASN A 98 -1.29 -0.57 -11.31
CA ASN A 98 -1.18 -1.91 -10.75
C ASN A 98 -0.51 -1.89 -9.37
N ASN A 99 0.54 -1.10 -9.19
CA ASN A 99 1.19 -0.89 -7.90
C ASN A 99 0.23 -0.27 -6.88
N TYR A 100 -0.55 0.73 -7.29
CA TYR A 100 -1.58 1.36 -6.46
C TYR A 100 -2.57 0.33 -5.92
N TRP A 101 -3.13 -0.53 -6.77
CA TRP A 101 -4.08 -1.56 -6.36
C TRP A 101 -3.43 -2.61 -5.45
N SER A 102 -2.17 -2.99 -5.70
CA SER A 102 -1.41 -3.89 -4.83
C SER A 102 -1.24 -3.32 -3.42
N TYR A 103 -0.84 -2.05 -3.30
CA TYR A 103 -0.72 -1.37 -2.01
C TYR A 103 -2.07 -1.22 -1.30
N TYR A 104 -3.11 -0.86 -2.04
CA TYR A 104 -4.46 -0.73 -1.51
C TYR A 104 -4.96 -2.06 -0.90
N TYR A 105 -4.87 -3.15 -1.64
CA TYR A 105 -5.29 -4.46 -1.14
C TYR A 105 -4.42 -4.98 0.01
N ASN A 106 -3.14 -4.69 0.02
CA ASN A 106 -2.26 -5.02 1.14
C ASN A 106 -2.67 -4.31 2.43
N ILE A 107 -2.92 -3.02 2.36
CA ILE A 107 -3.38 -2.25 3.52
C ILE A 107 -4.74 -2.75 4.00
N ARG A 108 -5.65 -2.99 3.08
CA ARG A 108 -6.97 -3.53 3.41
C ARG A 108 -6.89 -4.88 4.11
N ARG A 109 -6.04 -5.77 3.63
CA ARG A 109 -5.80 -7.08 4.25
C ARG A 109 -5.19 -6.95 5.64
N LEU A 110 -4.19 -6.12 5.82
CA LEU A 110 -3.54 -5.88 7.11
C LEU A 110 -4.51 -5.26 8.12
N THR A 111 -5.32 -4.30 7.70
CA THR A 111 -6.31 -3.63 8.54
C THR A 111 -7.42 -4.59 8.96
N LEU A 112 -7.91 -5.44 8.06
CA LEU A 112 -8.89 -6.48 8.37
C LEU A 112 -8.30 -7.53 9.30
N PHE A 113 -7.04 -7.92 9.11
CA PHE A 113 -6.36 -8.87 9.99
C PHE A 113 -6.19 -8.29 11.40
N ASP A 114 -5.79 -7.02 11.51
CA ASP A 114 -5.67 -6.34 12.81
C ASP A 114 -7.03 -6.22 13.52
N TYR A 115 -8.05 -5.88 12.77
CA TYR A 115 -9.42 -5.82 13.27
C TYR A 115 -9.91 -7.21 13.73
N ILE A 116 -9.67 -8.25 12.97
CA ILE A 116 -10.05 -9.63 13.30
C ILE A 116 -9.26 -10.17 14.49
N SER A 117 -8.00 -9.82 14.65
CA SER A 117 -7.14 -10.33 15.71
C SER A 117 -7.31 -9.64 17.06
N ARG A 118 -7.73 -8.37 17.07
CA ARG A 118 -7.81 -7.53 18.29
C ARG A 118 -9.18 -7.39 18.89
N THR A 119 -10.20 -7.45 18.09
CA THR A 119 -11.58 -7.42 18.56
C THR A 119 -12.18 -8.82 18.40
N ASN A 120 -12.86 -9.28 19.41
CA ASN A 120 -13.77 -10.41 19.34
C ASN A 120 -14.95 -10.00 18.45
N ILE A 121 -14.68 -9.87 17.15
CA ILE A 121 -15.61 -9.35 16.14
C ILE A 121 -16.85 -10.22 16.03
N SER A 122 -16.78 -11.50 16.39
CA SER A 122 -17.99 -12.33 16.51
C SER A 122 -19.04 -11.67 17.38
N ALA A 123 -18.63 -11.05 18.51
CA ALA A 123 -19.57 -10.39 19.43
C ALA A 123 -20.04 -9.00 18.93
N GLU A 124 -19.19 -8.30 18.14
CA GLU A 124 -19.52 -6.97 17.63
C GLU A 124 -20.22 -7.05 16.27
N PHE A 125 -19.85 -8.02 15.45
CA PHE A 125 -20.56 -8.36 14.22
C PHE A 125 -21.98 -8.83 14.50
N ASP A 126 -22.18 -9.64 15.54
CA ASP A 126 -23.51 -10.08 15.97
C ASP A 126 -24.37 -8.91 16.48
N LYS A 127 -23.75 -7.87 17.08
CA LYS A 127 -24.44 -6.64 17.45
C LYS A 127 -24.82 -5.76 16.24
N ILE A 128 -23.99 -5.73 15.20
CA ILE A 128 -24.22 -4.93 13.99
C ILE A 128 -25.24 -5.63 13.08
N VAL A 129 -25.22 -6.95 13.02
CA VAL A 129 -26.12 -7.76 12.17
C VAL A 129 -27.45 -8.09 12.87
N GLY A 130 -27.61 -7.70 14.15
CA GLY A 130 -28.90 -7.80 14.86
C GLY A 130 -29.36 -9.23 15.16
N LYS A 131 -28.41 -10.13 15.44
CA LYS A 131 -28.69 -11.43 16.03
C LYS A 131 -28.45 -11.50 17.52
#